data_b64b288a5d28d77adaa03eb764fc4915
#
_entry.id   b64b288a5d28d77adaa03eb764fc4915
#
_cell.length_a   1.000
_cell.length_b   1.000
_cell.length_c   1.000
_cell.angle_alpha   90.00
_cell.angle_beta   90.00
_cell.angle_gamma   90.00
#
_symmetry.space_group_name_H-M   'P 1'
#
loop_
_entity.id
_entity.type
_entity.pdbx_description
1 polymer ?
#
loop_
_entity_poly.entity_id
_entity_poly.type
_entity_poly.pdbx_seq_one_letter_code
_entity_poly.pdbx_strand_id
1 'polypeptide(L)'
;MRLLLIAVALASALGAGRAGAAEFRSAGESAVILYDAPSVKARKLYIVNHGYPLEVMVQVEGWIKVRDATGTLAWAESRMLNPARTVLVRAAAVNIRQKPADDAPSVAEVRRDVLLGVVEPAAGGWIQVRHRDGATGYLRAADVWGD
;
A
#
# COMPACT_ATOMS: atom_id res chain seq x y z
N MET A 1 44.28 31.97 40.64
CA MET A 1 42.91 31.42 40.74
C MET A 1 42.36 31.34 39.33
N ARG A 2 42.47 30.13 38.70
CA ARG A 2 42.06 29.92 37.30
C ARG A 2 40.69 29.22 37.29
N LEU A 3 39.67 29.92 36.82
CA LEU A 3 38.36 29.36 36.60
C LEU A 3 38.34 28.55 35.29
N LEU A 4 38.13 27.24 35.37
CA LEU A 4 37.87 26.36 34.25
C LEU A 4 36.36 26.40 33.93
N LEU A 5 36.03 26.98 32.81
CA LEU A 5 34.67 26.90 32.23
C LEU A 5 34.52 25.56 31.47
N ILE A 6 33.74 24.65 32.03
CA ILE A 6 33.35 23.40 31.34
C ILE A 6 32.08 23.71 30.51
N ALA A 7 32.26 23.77 29.19
CA ALA A 7 31.17 23.85 28.25
C ALA A 7 30.58 22.45 28.04
N VAL A 8 29.38 22.20 28.59
CA VAL A 8 28.61 20.98 28.31
C VAL A 8 27.92 21.16 26.97
N ALA A 9 28.44 20.51 25.94
CA ALA A 9 27.79 20.41 24.65
C ALA A 9 26.67 19.38 24.73
N LEU A 10 25.41 19.88 24.77
CA LEU A 10 24.20 19.03 24.70
C LEU A 10 24.00 18.60 23.25
N ALA A 11 24.47 17.41 22.90
CA ALA A 11 24.22 16.80 21.59
C ALA A 11 22.78 16.32 21.54
N SER A 12 21.89 17.15 20.97
CA SER A 12 20.51 16.74 20.64
C SER A 12 20.56 15.78 19.45
N ALA A 13 20.57 14.49 19.73
CA ALA A 13 20.33 13.45 18.73
C ALA A 13 18.86 13.55 18.30
N LEU A 14 18.59 14.32 17.23
CA LEU A 14 17.33 14.19 16.51
C LEU A 14 17.31 12.77 15.90
N GLY A 15 16.65 11.85 16.58
CA GLY A 15 16.25 10.58 16.01
C GLY A 15 15.30 10.86 14.84
N ALA A 16 15.84 10.85 13.62
CA ALA A 16 15.02 10.77 12.41
C ALA A 16 14.28 9.43 12.48
N GLY A 17 13.03 9.47 12.99
CA GLY A 17 12.13 8.34 12.91
C GLY A 17 12.03 7.97 11.42
N ARG A 18 12.57 6.82 11.03
CA ARG A 18 12.26 6.21 9.75
C ARG A 18 10.75 6.03 9.73
N ALA A 19 10.05 6.83 8.96
CA ALA A 19 8.71 6.49 8.55
C ALA A 19 8.84 5.14 7.85
N GLY A 20 8.44 4.06 8.54
CA GLY A 20 8.41 2.73 7.95
C GLY A 20 7.54 2.80 6.72
N ALA A 21 7.93 2.11 5.63
CA ALA A 21 7.08 1.97 4.46
C ALA A 21 5.72 1.41 4.90
N ALA A 22 4.63 1.92 4.32
CA ALA A 22 3.29 1.44 4.63
C ALA A 22 3.20 -0.08 4.34
N GLU A 23 2.65 -0.84 5.28
CA GLU A 23 2.40 -2.25 5.08
C GLU A 23 1.05 -2.42 4.38
N PHE A 24 1.04 -3.16 3.28
CA PHE A 24 -0.18 -3.50 2.57
C PHE A 24 -0.41 -5.01 2.56
N ARG A 25 -1.67 -5.39 2.57
CA ARG A 25 -2.15 -6.75 2.28
C ARG A 25 -3.26 -6.67 1.25
N SER A 26 -3.53 -7.78 0.58
CA SER A 26 -4.66 -7.86 -0.34
C SER A 26 -5.77 -8.73 0.23
N ALA A 27 -7.01 -8.45 -0.18
CA ALA A 27 -8.13 -9.32 0.08
C ALA A 27 -7.84 -10.72 -0.50
N GLY A 28 -8.08 -11.76 0.29
CA GLY A 28 -7.81 -13.14 -0.06
C GLY A 28 -8.64 -13.65 -1.23
N GLU A 29 -8.73 -14.98 -1.37
CA GLU A 29 -9.40 -15.60 -2.53
C GLU A 29 -10.90 -15.31 -2.62
N SER A 30 -11.53 -15.04 -1.48
CA SER A 30 -12.95 -14.66 -1.40
C SER A 30 -13.11 -13.17 -1.18
N ALA A 31 -14.31 -12.65 -1.44
CA ALA A 31 -14.68 -11.30 -1.04
C ALA A 31 -14.55 -11.14 0.49
N VAL A 32 -14.00 -10.02 0.93
CA VAL A 32 -13.73 -9.74 2.35
C VAL A 32 -14.70 -8.71 2.87
N ILE A 33 -15.39 -9.05 3.96
CA ILE A 33 -16.28 -8.13 4.68
C ILE A 33 -15.43 -7.23 5.56
N LEU A 34 -15.68 -5.93 5.52
CA LEU A 34 -15.10 -4.94 6.40
C LEU A 34 -16.12 -4.50 7.46
N TYR A 35 -15.66 -4.38 8.70
CA TYR A 35 -16.48 -4.14 9.89
C TYR A 35 -16.08 -2.82 10.57
N ASP A 36 -16.98 -2.24 11.37
CA ASP A 36 -16.69 -1.05 12.17
C ASP A 36 -15.93 -1.35 13.49
N ALA A 37 -15.85 -2.62 13.90
CA ALA A 37 -15.11 -3.08 15.08
C ALA A 37 -14.53 -4.48 14.85
N PRO A 38 -13.52 -4.92 15.62
CA PRO A 38 -12.88 -6.23 15.48
C PRO A 38 -13.75 -7.36 16.05
N SER A 39 -14.90 -7.60 15.43
CA SER A 39 -15.86 -8.64 15.82
C SER A 39 -16.76 -9.01 14.63
N VAL A 40 -17.04 -10.30 14.45
CA VAL A 40 -18.03 -10.78 13.47
C VAL A 40 -19.46 -10.35 13.79
N LYS A 41 -19.72 -9.91 15.04
CA LYS A 41 -20.99 -9.35 15.48
C LYS A 41 -21.10 -7.85 15.25
N ALA A 42 -19.98 -7.20 14.89
CA ALA A 42 -19.95 -5.78 14.59
C ALA A 42 -20.73 -5.48 13.31
N ARG A 43 -21.03 -4.21 13.10
CA ARG A 43 -21.73 -3.76 11.90
C ARG A 43 -20.83 -3.96 10.67
N LYS A 44 -21.35 -4.63 9.68
CA LYS A 44 -20.73 -4.77 8.38
C LYS A 44 -20.84 -3.44 7.63
N LEU A 45 -19.71 -2.91 7.19
CA LEU A 45 -19.66 -1.64 6.44
C LEU A 45 -19.85 -1.88 4.95
N TYR A 46 -18.97 -2.68 4.36
CA TYR A 46 -18.98 -3.03 2.94
C TYR A 46 -18.10 -4.25 2.67
N ILE A 47 -18.05 -4.65 1.40
CA ILE A 47 -17.28 -5.79 0.93
C ILE A 47 -16.24 -5.29 -0.07
N VAL A 48 -15.02 -5.82 0.02
CA VAL A 48 -13.98 -5.66 -1.00
C VAL A 48 -13.76 -6.98 -1.73
N ASN A 49 -13.50 -6.88 -3.02
CA ASN A 49 -13.29 -8.05 -3.87
C ASN A 49 -11.88 -8.63 -3.71
N HIS A 50 -11.71 -9.87 -4.17
CA HIS A 50 -10.40 -10.53 -4.25
C HIS A 50 -9.32 -9.60 -4.83
N GLY A 51 -8.17 -9.60 -4.19
CA GLY A 51 -7.01 -8.82 -4.62
C GLY A 51 -7.05 -7.33 -4.26
N TYR A 52 -8.12 -6.82 -3.65
CA TYR A 52 -8.19 -5.39 -3.27
C TYR A 52 -7.10 -5.06 -2.24
N PRO A 53 -6.23 -4.04 -2.49
CA PRO A 53 -5.18 -3.66 -1.57
C PRO A 53 -5.73 -2.92 -0.35
N LEU A 54 -5.25 -3.25 0.83
CA LEU A 54 -5.62 -2.66 2.11
C LEU A 54 -4.36 -2.33 2.88
N GLU A 55 -4.23 -1.09 3.33
CA GLU A 55 -3.13 -0.65 4.18
C GLU A 55 -3.37 -1.12 5.61
N VAL A 56 -2.37 -1.76 6.19
CA VAL A 56 -2.40 -2.26 7.58
C VAL A 56 -2.13 -1.10 8.54
N MET A 57 -3.10 -0.81 9.40
CA MET A 57 -2.97 0.27 10.39
C MET A 57 -2.65 -0.27 11.79
N VAL A 58 -3.36 -1.32 12.23
CA VAL A 58 -3.21 -1.96 13.54
C VAL A 58 -3.50 -3.45 13.40
N GLN A 59 -2.72 -4.27 14.08
CA GLN A 59 -2.97 -5.71 14.18
C GLN A 59 -3.29 -6.07 15.62
N VAL A 60 -4.39 -6.77 15.83
CA VAL A 60 -4.77 -7.40 17.08
C VAL A 60 -5.08 -8.86 16.82
N GLU A 61 -5.25 -9.67 17.87
CA GLU A 61 -5.48 -11.09 17.70
C GLU A 61 -6.71 -11.37 16.82
N GLY A 62 -6.47 -12.02 15.68
CA GLY A 62 -7.50 -12.40 14.72
C GLY A 62 -8.03 -11.28 13.81
N TRP A 63 -7.64 -10.01 14.02
CA TRP A 63 -8.16 -8.86 13.30
C TRP A 63 -7.08 -7.88 12.87
N ILE A 64 -7.33 -7.20 11.77
CA ILE A 64 -6.48 -6.12 11.26
C ILE A 64 -7.36 -4.89 11.01
N LYS A 65 -6.99 -3.76 11.62
CA LYS A 65 -7.53 -2.46 11.21
C LYS A 65 -6.86 -2.04 9.94
N VAL A 66 -7.64 -1.73 8.93
CA VAL A 66 -7.16 -1.39 7.60
C VAL A 66 -7.66 -0.03 7.16
N ARG A 67 -6.95 0.56 6.19
CA ARG A 67 -7.39 1.73 5.45
C ARG A 67 -7.53 1.35 3.97
N ASP A 68 -8.64 1.70 3.36
CA ASP A 68 -8.88 1.48 1.94
C ASP A 68 -8.39 2.65 1.07
N ALA A 69 -8.50 2.52 -0.24
CA ALA A 69 -8.08 3.55 -1.20
C ALA A 69 -8.87 4.86 -1.11
N THR A 70 -10.03 4.86 -0.44
CA THR A 70 -10.84 6.07 -0.19
C THR A 70 -10.45 6.78 1.11
N GLY A 71 -9.59 6.15 1.93
CA GLY A 71 -9.18 6.63 3.25
C GLY A 71 -10.07 6.13 4.39
N THR A 72 -11.08 5.29 4.10
CA THR A 72 -11.96 4.72 5.11
C THR A 72 -11.22 3.71 5.98
N LEU A 73 -11.40 3.83 7.30
CA LEU A 73 -10.86 2.88 8.27
C LEU A 73 -11.92 1.83 8.61
N ALA A 74 -11.50 0.57 8.63
CA ALA A 74 -12.37 -0.56 8.94
C ALA A 74 -11.57 -1.72 9.52
N TRP A 75 -12.25 -2.79 9.91
CA TRP A 75 -11.65 -4.00 10.44
C TRP A 75 -11.90 -5.19 9.53
N ALA A 76 -10.88 -5.98 9.27
CA ALA A 76 -10.95 -7.25 8.55
C ALA A 76 -10.47 -8.39 9.42
N GLU A 77 -11.04 -9.59 9.24
CA GLU A 77 -10.47 -10.79 9.82
C GLU A 77 -9.09 -11.08 9.20
N SER A 78 -8.07 -11.27 10.04
CA SER A 78 -6.68 -11.47 9.58
C SER A 78 -6.56 -12.62 8.58
N ARG A 79 -7.31 -13.72 8.80
CA ARG A 79 -7.32 -14.91 7.95
C ARG A 79 -7.85 -14.68 6.54
N MET A 80 -8.59 -13.60 6.33
CA MET A 80 -9.19 -13.23 5.04
C MET A 80 -8.25 -12.39 4.16
N LEU A 81 -7.12 -11.95 4.72
CA LEU A 81 -6.11 -11.17 4.00
C LEU A 81 -4.88 -12.03 3.72
N ASN A 82 -4.22 -11.78 2.60
CA ASN A 82 -2.97 -12.43 2.25
C ASN A 82 -1.83 -11.42 2.03
N PRO A 83 -0.56 -11.86 2.10
CA PRO A 83 0.60 -10.98 1.94
C PRO A 83 0.89 -10.60 0.48
N ALA A 84 0.17 -11.17 -0.49
CA ALA A 84 0.37 -10.84 -1.90
C ALA A 84 0.12 -9.35 -2.13
N ARG A 85 1.05 -8.71 -2.84
CA ARG A 85 0.98 -7.27 -3.11
C ARG A 85 0.24 -7.02 -4.41
N THR A 86 -0.73 -6.16 -4.31
CA THR A 86 -1.49 -5.64 -5.45
C THR A 86 -1.58 -4.13 -5.34
N VAL A 87 -1.84 -3.48 -6.45
CA VAL A 87 -2.13 -2.05 -6.50
C VAL A 87 -3.40 -1.78 -7.26
N LEU A 88 -4.10 -0.73 -6.89
CA LEU A 88 -5.30 -0.23 -7.53
C LEU A 88 -4.95 1.02 -8.33
N VAL A 89 -5.30 1.07 -9.61
CA VAL A 89 -5.09 2.24 -10.45
C VAL A 89 -5.99 3.38 -10.00
N ARG A 90 -5.41 4.54 -9.71
CA ARG A 90 -6.12 5.76 -9.29
C ARG A 90 -6.32 6.76 -10.43
N ALA A 91 -5.39 6.81 -11.37
CA ALA A 91 -5.49 7.65 -12.56
C ALA A 91 -6.69 7.23 -13.43
N ALA A 92 -7.30 8.19 -14.15
CA ALA A 92 -8.41 7.89 -15.05
C ALA A 92 -8.02 6.87 -16.11
N ALA A 93 -6.83 7.01 -16.68
CA ALA A 93 -6.18 6.07 -17.57
C ALA A 93 -4.66 6.22 -17.44
N VAL A 94 -3.91 5.14 -17.55
CA VAL A 94 -2.45 5.13 -17.50
C VAL A 94 -1.89 3.99 -18.37
N ASN A 95 -0.75 4.24 -18.96
CA ASN A 95 -0.04 3.24 -19.75
C ASN A 95 0.94 2.44 -18.89
N ILE A 96 0.86 1.13 -18.98
CA ILE A 96 1.92 0.23 -18.53
C ILE A 96 3.01 0.29 -19.61
N ARG A 97 4.26 0.60 -19.23
CA ARG A 97 5.36 0.82 -20.15
C ARG A 97 6.40 -0.29 -20.09
N GLN A 98 7.13 -0.49 -21.17
CA GLN A 98 8.18 -1.52 -21.23
C GLN A 98 9.35 -1.25 -20.28
N LYS A 99 9.63 0.04 -19.99
CA LYS A 99 10.72 0.49 -19.12
C LYS A 99 10.22 1.58 -18.18
N PRO A 100 10.88 1.84 -17.05
CA PRO A 100 10.52 2.90 -16.12
C PRO A 100 10.94 4.28 -16.66
N ALA A 101 10.34 4.69 -17.78
CA ALA A 101 10.57 5.96 -18.46
C ALA A 101 9.31 6.44 -19.17
N ASP A 102 9.08 7.76 -19.18
CA ASP A 102 7.86 8.35 -19.74
C ASP A 102 7.76 8.20 -21.27
N ASP A 103 8.90 8.11 -21.95
CA ASP A 103 9.02 7.93 -23.39
C ASP A 103 9.09 6.44 -23.82
N ALA A 104 9.10 5.51 -22.86
CA ALA A 104 9.12 4.09 -23.18
C ALA A 104 7.80 3.66 -23.86
N PRO A 105 7.86 2.70 -24.81
CA PRO A 105 6.68 2.17 -25.46
C PRO A 105 5.64 1.63 -24.48
N SER A 106 4.35 1.84 -24.79
CA SER A 106 3.23 1.28 -24.02
C SER A 106 3.07 -0.22 -24.32
N VAL A 107 2.89 -0.99 -23.26
CA VAL A 107 2.54 -2.42 -23.32
C VAL A 107 1.01 -2.59 -23.29
N ALA A 108 0.35 -1.81 -22.45
CA ALA A 108 -1.10 -1.83 -22.27
C ALA A 108 -1.57 -0.50 -21.67
N GLU A 109 -2.81 -0.14 -21.94
CA GLU A 109 -3.51 0.93 -21.23
C GLU A 109 -4.43 0.31 -20.17
N VAL A 110 -4.41 0.85 -18.96
CA VAL A 110 -5.30 0.46 -17.87
C VAL A 110 -6.02 1.68 -17.34
N ARG A 111 -7.19 1.46 -16.76
CA ARG A 111 -8.07 2.52 -16.28
C ARG A 111 -8.21 2.48 -14.76
N ARG A 112 -8.84 3.51 -14.21
CA ARG A 112 -9.18 3.60 -12.80
C ARG A 112 -9.85 2.30 -12.32
N ASP A 113 -9.53 1.93 -11.08
CA ASP A 113 -10.05 0.75 -10.37
C ASP A 113 -9.59 -0.61 -10.91
N VAL A 114 -8.70 -0.63 -11.90
CA VAL A 114 -8.05 -1.86 -12.33
C VAL A 114 -7.04 -2.31 -11.27
N LEU A 115 -7.13 -3.58 -10.88
CA LEU A 115 -6.17 -4.24 -9.98
C LEU A 115 -5.01 -4.82 -10.78
N LEU A 116 -3.80 -4.56 -10.29
CA LEU A 116 -2.55 -5.06 -10.87
C LEU A 116 -1.74 -5.77 -9.78
N GLY A 117 -1.15 -6.91 -10.11
CA GLY A 117 -0.18 -7.57 -9.23
C GLY A 117 1.14 -6.79 -9.21
N VAL A 118 1.75 -6.66 -8.04
CA VAL A 118 3.10 -6.08 -7.92
C VAL A 118 4.12 -7.16 -8.26
N VAL A 119 5.02 -6.86 -9.20
CA VAL A 119 6.16 -7.73 -9.56
C VAL A 119 7.39 -7.29 -8.77
N GLU A 120 7.70 -6.00 -8.81
CA GLU A 120 8.77 -5.38 -8.04
C GLU A 120 8.21 -4.13 -7.32
N PRO A 121 8.56 -3.91 -6.05
CA PRO A 121 8.15 -2.72 -5.29
C PRO A 121 8.59 -1.44 -6.00
N ALA A 122 7.96 -0.33 -5.66
CA ALA A 122 8.32 0.95 -6.24
C ALA A 122 9.77 1.32 -5.96
N ALA A 123 10.44 1.80 -7.00
CA ALA A 123 11.79 2.33 -6.94
C ALA A 123 11.91 3.49 -7.94
N GLY A 124 12.49 4.62 -7.50
CA GLY A 124 12.65 5.79 -8.35
C GLY A 124 11.34 6.36 -8.89
N GLY A 125 10.23 6.17 -8.19
CA GLY A 125 8.89 6.63 -8.60
C GLY A 125 8.17 5.72 -9.60
N TRP A 126 8.73 4.55 -9.91
CA TRP A 126 8.14 3.56 -10.81
C TRP A 126 7.89 2.25 -10.08
N ILE A 127 6.80 1.56 -10.43
CA ILE A 127 6.45 0.24 -9.90
C ILE A 127 6.28 -0.73 -11.05
N GLN A 128 6.85 -1.94 -10.90
CA GLN A 128 6.67 -3.00 -11.88
C GLN A 128 5.43 -3.81 -11.53
N VAL A 129 4.53 -3.93 -12.48
CA VAL A 129 3.22 -4.57 -12.30
C VAL A 129 2.94 -5.61 -13.36
N ARG A 130 1.98 -6.48 -13.04
CA ARG A 130 1.43 -7.48 -13.96
C ARG A 130 -0.08 -7.35 -14.02
N HIS A 131 -0.60 -7.20 -15.21
CA HIS A 131 -2.02 -7.28 -15.48
C HIS A 131 -2.49 -8.76 -15.53
N ARG A 132 -3.76 -8.99 -15.29
CA ARG A 132 -4.35 -10.35 -15.26
C ARG A 132 -4.21 -11.11 -16.58
N ASP A 133 -4.06 -10.43 -17.71
CA ASP A 133 -3.83 -11.04 -19.03
C ASP A 133 -2.37 -11.46 -19.25
N GLY A 134 -1.48 -11.19 -18.27
CA GLY A 134 -0.07 -11.51 -18.30
C GLY A 134 0.83 -10.36 -18.73
N ALA A 135 0.30 -9.24 -19.23
CA ALA A 135 1.09 -8.08 -19.58
C ALA A 135 1.86 -7.55 -18.35
N THR A 136 3.16 -7.38 -18.47
CA THR A 136 4.06 -6.93 -17.41
C THR A 136 4.80 -5.69 -17.87
N GLY A 137 4.95 -4.72 -16.98
CA GLY A 137 5.69 -3.50 -17.26
C GLY A 137 5.64 -2.51 -16.10
N TYR A 138 5.89 -1.26 -16.38
CA TYR A 138 6.09 -0.20 -15.39
C TYR A 138 5.05 0.89 -15.53
N LEU A 139 4.62 1.44 -14.38
CA LEU A 139 3.84 2.66 -14.30
C LEU A 139 4.30 3.52 -13.13
N ARG A 140 3.86 4.78 -13.08
CA ARG A 140 4.21 5.67 -11.98
C ARG A 140 3.56 5.20 -10.68
N ALA A 141 4.34 5.11 -9.60
CA ALA A 141 3.82 4.80 -8.28
C ALA A 141 2.73 5.79 -7.82
N ALA A 142 2.83 7.07 -8.24
CA ALA A 142 1.82 8.09 -7.93
C ALA A 142 0.44 7.82 -8.56
N ASP A 143 0.36 6.97 -9.59
CA ASP A 143 -0.89 6.65 -10.30
C ASP A 143 -1.65 5.48 -9.67
N VAL A 144 -1.11 4.86 -8.62
CA VAL A 144 -1.68 3.70 -7.95
C VAL A 144 -1.85 3.89 -6.44
N TRP A 145 -2.64 3.02 -5.83
CA TRP A 145 -2.78 2.79 -4.40
C TRP A 145 -2.36 1.36 -4.06
N GLY A 146 -1.65 1.17 -2.96
CA GLY A 146 -1.24 -0.17 -2.50
C GLY A 146 0.29 -0.39 -2.54
N ASP A 147 1.03 0.68 -2.78
CA ASP A 147 2.49 0.69 -2.86
C ASP A 147 3.13 1.15 -1.55
#